data_e38d7447cf7782684e8fd1cab830d82e
#
_entry.id   e38d7447cf7782684e8fd1cab830d82e
#
_cell.length_a   1.000
_cell.length_b   1.000
_cell.length_c   1.000
_cell.angle_alpha   90.00
_cell.angle_beta   90.00
_cell.angle_gamma   90.00
#
_symmetry.space_group_name_H-M   'P 1'
#
loop_
_entity.id
_entity.type
_entity.pdbx_description
1 polymer ?
#
loop_
_entity_poly.entity_id
_entity_poly.type
_entity_poly.pdbx_seq_one_letter_code
_entity_poly.pdbx_strand_id
1 'polypeptide(L)'
;RQGEFLEIKEIGENYISMFWQNMKYRGIAAVVNFLAIFTLTYTTTTKVKRGLKVFFEDEKKEMPKLPQKSISFIFATLVTIGTTGMIVEKALPCFFNTQFVTTEPALGLDIGFFVFILPFLKFITIYALVAMIAAVVYATLYYLIVFNICFDGILRESVKKSGLLNNALGYLKVIIVLFAILMLIGTLDIGVQKFIVLNNDESENYSIFGAGITETTIGFWGYIALSVIMIVSVFKAIKEFKKGRTKKVIGSILVVPGYLVSLLLVMLGFNLIFVNSNELDKEKKYIENNINNTKIAYGINIDEVNVQDGGTITQNDITENID
;
A
#
# COMPACT_ATOMS: atom_id res chain seq x y z
N ARG A 1 47.23 -17.14 -18.84
CA ARG A 1 47.32 -16.97 -17.36
C ARG A 1 47.32 -15.50 -16.91
N GLN A 2 47.97 -14.56 -17.63
CA GLN A 2 47.90 -13.14 -17.27
C GLN A 2 46.52 -12.52 -17.55
N GLY A 3 45.82 -12.93 -18.62
CA GLY A 3 44.47 -12.48 -18.92
C GLY A 3 43.44 -12.92 -17.88
N GLU A 4 43.49 -14.18 -17.46
CA GLU A 4 42.61 -14.71 -16.41
C GLU A 4 42.82 -14.01 -15.06
N PHE A 5 44.05 -13.64 -14.72
CA PHE A 5 44.37 -12.92 -13.50
C PHE A 5 43.82 -11.48 -13.53
N LEU A 6 43.87 -10.81 -14.68
CA LEU A 6 43.29 -9.47 -14.86
C LEU A 6 41.78 -9.47 -14.77
N GLU A 7 41.12 -10.46 -15.37
CA GLU A 7 39.63 -10.63 -15.25
C GLU A 7 39.22 -10.89 -13.80
N ILE A 8 39.90 -11.77 -13.08
CA ILE A 8 39.61 -12.05 -11.66
C ILE A 8 39.80 -10.79 -10.80
N LYS A 9 40.87 -10.00 -11.09
CA LYS A 9 41.09 -8.74 -10.38
C LYS A 9 40.01 -7.72 -10.64
N GLU A 10 39.58 -7.55 -11.89
CA GLU A 10 38.49 -6.63 -12.28
C GLU A 10 37.17 -7.03 -11.66
N ILE A 11 36.84 -8.34 -11.65
CA ILE A 11 35.64 -8.86 -10.96
C ILE A 11 35.73 -8.56 -9.47
N GLY A 12 36.88 -8.73 -8.85
CA GLY A 12 37.08 -8.45 -7.43
C GLY A 12 36.93 -6.97 -7.09
N GLU A 13 37.47 -6.06 -7.90
CA GLU A 13 37.33 -4.61 -7.72
C GLU A 13 35.88 -4.16 -7.90
N ASN A 14 35.15 -4.70 -8.90
CA ASN A 14 33.75 -4.44 -9.11
C ASN A 14 32.87 -4.94 -7.94
N TYR A 15 33.14 -6.14 -7.41
CA TYR A 15 32.46 -6.68 -6.25
C TYR A 15 32.64 -5.82 -5.00
N ILE A 16 33.86 -5.36 -4.73
CA ILE A 16 34.18 -4.47 -3.61
C ILE A 16 33.47 -3.13 -3.78
N SER A 17 33.47 -2.56 -4.98
CA SER A 17 32.74 -1.32 -5.28
C SER A 17 31.24 -1.45 -5.02
N MET A 18 30.61 -2.52 -5.51
CA MET A 18 29.18 -2.82 -5.26
C MET A 18 28.89 -3.02 -3.77
N PHE A 19 29.79 -3.68 -3.04
CA PHE A 19 29.66 -3.87 -1.60
C PHE A 19 29.64 -2.53 -0.86
N TRP A 20 30.59 -1.64 -1.16
CA TRP A 20 30.65 -0.31 -0.53
C TRP A 20 29.47 0.57 -0.90
N GLN A 21 29.00 0.54 -2.13
CA GLN A 21 27.78 1.24 -2.54
C GLN A 21 26.57 0.74 -1.75
N ASN A 22 26.39 -0.57 -1.65
CA ASN A 22 25.29 -1.16 -0.89
C ASN A 22 25.34 -0.78 0.60
N MET A 23 26.54 -0.81 1.20
CA MET A 23 26.77 -0.36 2.58
C MET A 23 26.43 1.11 2.78
N LYS A 24 26.78 1.98 1.82
CA LYS A 24 26.43 3.40 1.83
C LYS A 24 24.90 3.60 1.87
N TYR A 25 24.16 2.95 0.99
CA TYR A 25 22.71 3.07 0.95
C TYR A 25 22.04 2.49 2.20
N ARG A 26 22.54 1.38 2.72
CA ARG A 26 22.11 0.82 4.00
C ARG A 26 22.37 1.78 5.15
N GLY A 27 23.51 2.43 5.18
CA GLY A 27 23.84 3.44 6.19
C GLY A 27 22.90 4.64 6.15
N ILE A 28 22.63 5.18 4.96
CA ILE A 28 21.70 6.29 4.78
C ILE A 28 20.29 5.89 5.25
N ALA A 29 19.80 4.75 4.79
CA ALA A 29 18.48 4.24 5.18
C ALA A 29 18.39 4.00 6.69
N ALA A 30 19.45 3.47 7.32
CA ALA A 30 19.51 3.26 8.76
C ALA A 30 19.42 4.59 9.53
N VAL A 31 20.15 5.62 9.11
CA VAL A 31 20.11 6.93 9.75
C VAL A 31 18.71 7.56 9.63
N VAL A 32 18.14 7.56 8.44
CA VAL A 32 16.79 8.11 8.20
C VAL A 32 15.74 7.36 9.02
N ASN A 33 15.79 6.03 9.02
CA ASN A 33 14.87 5.20 9.79
C ASN A 33 15.02 5.40 11.30
N PHE A 34 16.27 5.43 11.79
CA PHE A 34 16.55 5.73 13.19
C PHE A 34 15.98 7.06 13.62
N LEU A 35 16.20 8.13 12.86
CA LEU A 35 15.68 9.46 13.15
C LEU A 35 14.14 9.49 13.16
N ALA A 36 13.51 8.80 12.22
CA ALA A 36 12.04 8.71 12.14
C ALA A 36 11.46 8.00 13.38
N ILE A 37 11.97 6.81 13.72
CA ILE A 37 11.50 6.02 14.87
C ILE A 37 11.86 6.69 16.19
N PHE A 38 13.06 7.26 16.31
CA PHE A 38 13.45 8.05 17.49
C PHE A 38 12.50 9.23 17.71
N THR A 39 12.23 10.01 16.68
CA THR A 39 11.32 11.16 16.75
C THR A 39 9.91 10.71 17.12
N LEU A 40 9.40 9.64 16.51
CA LEU A 40 8.08 9.08 16.82
C LEU A 40 8.00 8.66 18.29
N THR A 41 8.96 7.87 18.77
CA THR A 41 8.98 7.37 20.14
C THR A 41 9.18 8.50 21.15
N TYR A 42 10.08 9.43 20.86
CA TYR A 42 10.34 10.59 21.71
C TYR A 42 9.11 11.52 21.84
N THR A 43 8.46 11.84 20.71
CA THR A 43 7.24 12.66 20.72
C THR A 43 6.08 11.96 21.39
N THR A 44 5.93 10.64 21.20
CA THR A 44 4.93 9.82 21.88
C THR A 44 5.15 9.87 23.40
N THR A 45 6.37 9.60 23.86
CA THR A 45 6.72 9.67 25.29
C THR A 45 6.48 11.07 25.87
N THR A 46 6.82 12.11 25.12
CA THR A 46 6.59 13.52 25.54
C THR A 46 5.09 13.80 25.73
N LYS A 47 4.25 13.36 24.79
CA LYS A 47 2.79 13.54 24.87
C LYS A 47 2.21 12.79 26.08
N VAL A 48 2.64 11.54 26.31
CA VAL A 48 2.21 10.74 27.46
C VAL A 48 2.63 11.43 28.77
N LYS A 49 3.90 11.82 28.88
CA LYS A 49 4.41 12.53 30.07
C LYS A 49 3.67 13.84 30.34
N ARG A 50 3.38 14.62 29.28
CA ARG A 50 2.63 15.89 29.46
C ARG A 50 1.22 15.64 29.98
N GLY A 51 0.53 14.61 29.48
CA GLY A 51 -0.79 14.23 29.96
C GLY A 51 -0.76 13.73 31.41
N LEU A 52 0.21 12.86 31.73
CA LEU A 52 0.40 12.36 33.08
C LEU A 52 0.78 13.47 34.06
N LYS A 53 1.64 14.41 33.66
CA LYS A 53 2.07 15.51 34.55
C LYS A 53 0.88 16.30 35.10
N VAL A 54 -0.06 16.68 34.24
CA VAL A 54 -1.29 17.37 34.67
C VAL A 54 -2.07 16.52 35.69
N PHE A 55 -2.20 15.21 35.44
CA PHE A 55 -2.90 14.30 36.32
C PHE A 55 -2.21 14.13 37.70
N PHE A 56 -0.86 14.02 37.72
CA PHE A 56 -0.08 13.92 38.96
C PHE A 56 -0.14 15.21 39.78
N GLU A 57 -0.14 16.38 39.13
CA GLU A 57 -0.31 17.67 39.81
C GLU A 57 -1.68 17.79 40.47
N ASP A 58 -2.75 17.35 39.81
CA ASP A 58 -4.11 17.31 40.36
C ASP A 58 -4.22 16.40 41.60
N GLU A 59 -3.55 15.26 41.55
CA GLU A 59 -3.56 14.28 42.64
C GLU A 59 -2.46 14.51 43.74
N LYS A 60 -1.70 15.61 43.58
CA LYS A 60 -0.59 16.00 44.52
C LYS A 60 0.45 14.89 44.72
N LYS A 61 0.74 14.10 43.70
CA LYS A 61 1.75 13.04 43.68
C LYS A 61 2.95 13.40 42.85
N GLU A 62 4.13 12.90 43.20
CA GLU A 62 5.33 13.09 42.41
C GLU A 62 5.36 12.13 41.20
N MET A 63 5.65 12.69 40.01
CA MET A 63 5.76 11.89 38.79
C MET A 63 7.12 11.17 38.74
N PRO A 64 7.17 9.86 38.46
CA PRO A 64 8.43 9.13 38.33
C PRO A 64 9.31 9.68 37.22
N LYS A 65 10.62 9.82 37.49
CA LYS A 65 11.62 10.28 36.52
C LYS A 65 12.01 9.14 35.60
N LEU A 66 11.48 9.12 34.40
CA LEU A 66 11.83 8.13 33.37
C LEU A 66 12.81 8.70 32.35
N PRO A 67 13.86 7.93 31.97
CA PRO A 67 14.89 8.39 31.03
C PRO A 67 14.38 8.33 29.58
N GLN A 68 13.57 9.31 29.20
CA GLN A 68 12.89 9.39 27.89
C GLN A 68 13.83 9.26 26.69
N LYS A 69 15.00 9.94 26.74
CA LYS A 69 15.97 9.91 25.64
C LYS A 69 16.54 8.51 25.44
N SER A 70 16.92 7.85 26.56
CA SER A 70 17.50 6.49 26.52
C SER A 70 16.50 5.47 26.02
N ILE A 71 15.24 5.53 26.48
CA ILE A 71 14.17 4.61 26.02
C ILE A 71 13.95 4.80 24.50
N SER A 72 13.83 6.06 24.05
CA SER A 72 13.63 6.33 22.63
C SER A 72 14.83 5.91 21.77
N PHE A 73 16.04 6.07 22.29
CA PHE A 73 17.26 5.65 21.59
C PHE A 73 17.35 4.13 21.46
N ILE A 74 17.15 3.40 22.54
CA ILE A 74 17.19 1.92 22.54
C ILE A 74 16.13 1.36 21.59
N PHE A 75 14.90 1.86 21.70
CA PHE A 75 13.81 1.40 20.86
C PHE A 75 14.06 1.70 19.37
N ALA A 76 14.51 2.92 19.06
CA ALA A 76 14.86 3.28 17.69
C ALA A 76 15.99 2.43 17.13
N THR A 77 17.01 2.13 17.92
CA THR A 77 18.13 1.26 17.51
C THR A 77 17.66 -0.15 17.17
N LEU A 78 16.86 -0.77 18.07
CA LEU A 78 16.34 -2.13 17.85
C LEU A 78 15.47 -2.23 16.60
N VAL A 79 14.55 -1.28 16.42
CA VAL A 79 13.68 -1.25 15.24
C VAL A 79 14.51 -1.01 13.97
N THR A 80 15.48 -0.10 14.01
CA THR A 80 16.33 0.19 12.85
C THR A 80 17.14 -1.03 12.42
N ILE A 81 17.75 -1.74 13.35
CA ILE A 81 18.48 -2.98 13.04
C ILE A 81 17.58 -4.00 12.36
N GLY A 82 16.35 -4.19 12.87
CA GLY A 82 15.41 -5.18 12.32
C GLY A 82 14.79 -4.80 10.98
N THR A 83 14.66 -3.51 10.66
CA THR A 83 13.84 -3.07 9.51
C THR A 83 14.64 -2.41 8.37
N THR A 84 15.88 -1.98 8.59
CA THR A 84 16.68 -1.28 7.55
C THR A 84 16.87 -2.14 6.31
N GLY A 85 17.09 -3.45 6.45
CA GLY A 85 17.22 -4.36 5.31
C GLY A 85 16.00 -4.34 4.40
N MET A 86 14.81 -4.44 4.98
CA MET A 86 13.54 -4.41 4.25
C MET A 86 13.31 -3.07 3.54
N ILE A 87 13.68 -1.94 4.20
CA ILE A 87 13.57 -0.60 3.61
C ILE A 87 14.46 -0.49 2.38
N VAL A 88 15.72 -0.91 2.49
CA VAL A 88 16.69 -0.83 1.39
C VAL A 88 16.27 -1.71 0.22
N GLU A 89 15.81 -2.93 0.48
CA GLU A 89 15.33 -3.85 -0.56
C GLU A 89 14.22 -3.25 -1.43
N LYS A 90 13.31 -2.48 -0.84
CA LYS A 90 12.21 -1.84 -1.57
C LYS A 90 12.57 -0.44 -2.10
N ALA A 91 13.47 0.27 -1.41
CA ALA A 91 13.87 1.63 -1.79
C ALA A 91 14.83 1.65 -2.98
N LEU A 92 15.82 0.75 -3.04
CA LEU A 92 16.81 0.75 -4.13
C LEU A 92 16.17 0.60 -5.52
N PRO A 93 15.27 -0.39 -5.77
CA PRO A 93 14.60 -0.49 -7.06
C PRO A 93 13.73 0.73 -7.38
N CYS A 94 13.14 1.37 -6.36
CA CYS A 94 12.34 2.58 -6.57
C CYS A 94 13.18 3.78 -7.02
N PHE A 95 14.35 4.01 -6.40
CA PHE A 95 15.19 5.18 -6.70
C PHE A 95 16.12 5.00 -7.91
N PHE A 96 16.45 3.76 -8.25
CA PHE A 96 17.34 3.41 -9.36
C PHE A 96 16.62 2.61 -10.44
N ASN A 97 15.30 2.87 -10.62
CA ASN A 97 14.53 2.21 -11.66
C ASN A 97 14.93 2.67 -13.06
N THR A 98 14.70 1.80 -14.04
CA THR A 98 14.74 2.12 -15.46
C THR A 98 13.32 2.20 -16.00
N GLN A 99 13.07 3.11 -16.93
CA GLN A 99 11.79 3.19 -17.64
C GLN A 99 11.71 2.07 -18.68
N PHE A 100 10.57 1.41 -18.72
CA PHE A 100 10.30 0.35 -19.70
C PHE A 100 9.84 0.93 -21.05
N VAL A 101 9.54 2.22 -21.12
CA VAL A 101 8.98 2.91 -22.33
C VAL A 101 7.62 2.35 -22.77
N THR A 102 7.09 1.40 -22.02
CA THR A 102 5.78 0.78 -22.24
C THR A 102 4.84 1.23 -21.14
N THR A 103 3.66 1.73 -21.52
CA THR A 103 2.65 2.25 -20.59
C THR A 103 1.53 1.25 -20.40
N GLU A 104 1.01 1.21 -19.17
CA GLU A 104 -0.18 0.44 -18.84
C GLU A 104 -1.42 1.17 -19.42
N PRO A 105 -2.33 0.44 -20.11
CA PRO A 105 -3.40 1.06 -20.92
C PRO A 105 -4.50 1.77 -20.12
N ALA A 106 -4.76 1.39 -18.84
CA ALA A 106 -5.86 1.97 -18.06
C ALA A 106 -5.49 3.33 -17.47
N LEU A 107 -4.26 3.48 -16.95
CA LEU A 107 -3.78 4.69 -16.28
C LEU A 107 -2.75 5.48 -17.11
N GLY A 108 -2.20 4.89 -18.18
CA GLY A 108 -1.18 5.50 -19.01
C GLY A 108 0.17 5.68 -18.31
N LEU A 109 0.43 4.97 -17.22
CA LEU A 109 1.67 5.03 -16.46
C LEU A 109 2.69 4.01 -17.00
N ASP A 110 3.98 4.36 -16.96
CA ASP A 110 5.05 3.43 -17.32
C ASP A 110 5.01 2.17 -16.44
N ILE A 111 5.25 1.01 -17.02
CA ILE A 111 5.23 -0.28 -16.30
C ILE A 111 6.23 -0.27 -15.13
N GLY A 112 7.36 0.44 -15.26
CA GLY A 112 8.33 0.63 -14.18
C GLY A 112 7.75 1.26 -12.92
N PHE A 113 6.71 2.09 -13.05
CA PHE A 113 5.98 2.61 -11.90
C PHE A 113 5.34 1.49 -11.08
N PHE A 114 4.67 0.53 -11.73
CA PHE A 114 3.98 -0.57 -11.06
C PHE A 114 4.95 -1.60 -10.46
N VAL A 115 6.11 -1.80 -11.12
CA VAL A 115 7.11 -2.78 -10.69
C VAL A 115 7.98 -2.26 -9.55
N PHE A 116 8.36 -0.97 -9.58
CA PHE A 116 9.35 -0.42 -8.66
C PHE A 116 8.78 0.61 -7.68
N ILE A 117 8.01 1.58 -8.18
CA ILE A 117 7.58 2.72 -7.35
C ILE A 117 6.37 2.33 -6.48
N LEU A 118 5.35 1.73 -7.07
CA LEU A 118 4.12 1.38 -6.39
C LEU A 118 4.32 0.41 -5.20
N PRO A 119 5.15 -0.66 -5.31
CA PRO A 119 5.46 -1.53 -4.18
C PRO A 119 6.20 -0.80 -3.04
N PHE A 120 7.09 0.16 -3.37
CA PHE A 120 7.75 0.97 -2.37
C PHE A 120 6.78 1.91 -1.65
N LEU A 121 5.88 2.58 -2.37
CA LEU A 121 4.85 3.46 -1.77
C LEU A 121 3.92 2.67 -0.84
N LYS A 122 3.50 1.47 -1.23
CA LYS A 122 2.72 0.57 -0.36
C LYS A 122 3.51 0.19 0.88
N PHE A 123 4.74 -0.26 0.70
CA PHE A 123 5.61 -0.69 1.80
C PHE A 123 5.83 0.43 2.81
N ILE A 124 6.20 1.64 2.37
CA ILE A 124 6.49 2.75 3.30
C ILE A 124 5.22 3.22 4.02
N THR A 125 4.05 3.17 3.36
CA THR A 125 2.77 3.51 3.98
C THR A 125 2.36 2.47 5.03
N ILE A 126 2.51 1.17 4.72
CA ILE A 126 2.27 0.08 5.67
C ILE A 126 3.25 0.18 6.84
N TYR A 127 4.53 0.45 6.57
CA TYR A 127 5.54 0.64 7.60
C TYR A 127 5.18 1.78 8.55
N ALA A 128 4.78 2.94 8.01
CA ALA A 128 4.33 4.08 8.81
C ALA A 128 3.07 3.74 9.63
N LEU A 129 2.13 2.99 9.04
CA LEU A 129 0.90 2.55 9.73
C LEU A 129 1.24 1.61 10.91
N VAL A 130 2.10 0.63 10.70
CA VAL A 130 2.55 -0.30 11.75
C VAL A 130 3.30 0.47 12.85
N ALA A 131 4.19 1.40 12.49
CA ALA A 131 4.89 2.25 13.46
C ALA A 131 3.93 3.11 14.30
N MET A 132 2.87 3.65 13.69
CA MET A 132 1.83 4.40 14.41
C MET A 132 1.01 3.51 15.33
N ILE A 133 0.63 2.31 14.92
CA ILE A 133 -0.06 1.33 15.78
C ILE A 133 0.84 0.95 16.96
N ALA A 134 2.12 0.66 16.71
CA ALA A 134 3.10 0.38 17.77
C ALA A 134 3.24 1.56 18.74
N ALA A 135 3.22 2.80 18.26
CA ALA A 135 3.24 3.99 19.11
C ALA A 135 1.98 4.09 20.01
N VAL A 136 0.81 3.71 19.50
CA VAL A 136 -0.43 3.63 20.33
C VAL A 136 -0.30 2.57 21.41
N VAL A 137 0.15 1.37 21.03
CA VAL A 137 0.38 0.28 21.98
C VAL A 137 1.38 0.70 23.05
N TYR A 138 2.51 1.27 22.66
CA TYR A 138 3.52 1.79 23.57
C TYR A 138 2.95 2.85 24.52
N ALA A 139 2.21 3.84 24.00
CA ALA A 139 1.59 4.88 24.82
C ALA A 139 0.60 4.29 25.83
N THR A 140 -0.23 3.34 25.38
CA THR A 140 -1.23 2.67 26.23
C THR A 140 -0.55 1.87 27.34
N LEU A 141 0.47 1.08 27.02
CA LEU A 141 1.24 0.33 28.01
C LEU A 141 1.92 1.25 29.02
N TYR A 142 2.46 2.40 28.55
CA TYR A 142 3.06 3.39 29.44
C TYR A 142 2.05 3.95 30.45
N TYR A 143 0.84 4.30 30.00
CA TYR A 143 -0.24 4.73 30.90
C TYR A 143 -0.63 3.62 31.88
N LEU A 144 -0.81 2.37 31.39
CA LEU A 144 -1.17 1.22 32.22
C LEU A 144 -0.15 0.98 33.33
N ILE A 145 1.14 0.98 32.99
CA ILE A 145 2.23 0.75 33.95
C ILE A 145 2.25 1.85 35.01
N VAL A 146 2.16 3.12 34.60
CA VAL A 146 2.20 4.25 35.54
C VAL A 146 0.99 4.24 36.45
N PHE A 147 -0.22 3.99 35.94
CA PHE A 147 -1.41 3.92 36.80
C PHE A 147 -1.37 2.73 37.78
N ASN A 148 -0.80 1.60 37.35
CA ASN A 148 -0.72 0.42 38.24
C ASN A 148 0.36 0.57 39.31
N ILE A 149 1.47 1.25 39.03
CA ILE A 149 2.56 1.45 39.99
C ILE A 149 2.29 2.61 40.97
N CYS A 150 1.71 3.71 40.49
CA CYS A 150 1.56 4.95 41.22
C CYS A 150 0.15 5.15 41.80
N PHE A 151 -0.83 4.40 41.32
CA PHE A 151 -2.25 4.48 41.72
C PHE A 151 -2.83 3.06 41.83
N ASP A 152 -3.92 2.90 42.55
CA ASP A 152 -4.58 1.58 42.78
C ASP A 152 -5.35 1.07 41.52
N GLY A 153 -4.85 1.37 40.34
CA GLY A 153 -5.43 0.93 39.08
C GLY A 153 -6.01 2.07 38.25
N ILE A 154 -6.69 1.70 37.13
CA ILE A 154 -7.25 2.64 36.19
C ILE A 154 -8.70 2.96 36.54
N LEU A 155 -8.93 4.17 37.04
CA LEU A 155 -10.27 4.70 37.26
C LEU A 155 -10.73 5.49 36.02
N ARG A 156 -12.04 5.52 35.73
CA ARG A 156 -12.63 6.27 34.61
C ARG A 156 -12.28 7.76 34.63
N GLU A 157 -12.16 8.33 35.82
CA GLU A 157 -11.75 9.73 35.99
C GLU A 157 -10.28 9.95 35.67
N SER A 158 -9.41 9.00 36.03
CA SER A 158 -7.99 9.03 35.70
C SER A 158 -7.76 9.07 34.19
N VAL A 159 -8.51 8.28 33.42
CA VAL A 159 -8.45 8.26 31.95
C VAL A 159 -8.86 9.61 31.35
N LYS A 160 -9.88 10.28 31.90
CA LYS A 160 -10.32 11.58 31.41
C LYS A 160 -9.29 12.67 31.70
N LYS A 161 -8.76 12.73 32.92
CA LYS A 161 -7.82 13.76 33.37
C LYS A 161 -6.42 13.60 32.76
N SER A 162 -5.96 12.39 32.56
CA SER A 162 -4.59 12.10 32.09
C SER A 162 -4.29 12.45 30.62
N GLY A 163 -5.27 12.89 29.86
CA GLY A 163 -5.10 13.17 28.44
C GLY A 163 -4.92 11.94 27.54
N LEU A 164 -5.00 10.71 28.10
CA LEU A 164 -4.88 9.43 27.38
C LEU A 164 -5.84 9.40 26.20
N LEU A 165 -7.09 9.74 26.42
CA LEU A 165 -8.12 9.72 25.38
C LEU A 165 -7.81 10.72 24.24
N ASN A 166 -7.37 11.92 24.58
CA ASN A 166 -7.00 12.92 23.54
C ASN A 166 -5.79 12.47 22.71
N ASN A 167 -4.79 11.86 23.35
CA ASN A 167 -3.65 11.29 22.65
C ASN A 167 -4.07 10.12 21.76
N ALA A 168 -4.89 9.19 22.23
CA ALA A 168 -5.43 8.07 21.45
C ALA A 168 -6.22 8.55 20.23
N LEU A 169 -7.10 9.54 20.40
CA LEU A 169 -7.85 10.16 19.30
C LEU A 169 -6.92 10.88 18.29
N GLY A 170 -5.81 11.47 18.77
CA GLY A 170 -4.77 12.05 17.91
C GLY A 170 -4.09 11.01 17.03
N TYR A 171 -3.69 9.88 17.60
CA TYR A 171 -3.10 8.76 16.85
C TYR A 171 -4.10 8.13 15.87
N LEU A 172 -5.35 7.94 16.31
CA LEU A 172 -6.41 7.41 15.44
C LEU A 172 -6.57 8.23 14.17
N LYS A 173 -6.52 9.56 14.25
CA LYS A 173 -6.58 10.43 13.05
C LYS A 173 -5.45 10.12 12.07
N VAL A 174 -4.20 9.99 12.56
CA VAL A 174 -3.05 9.71 11.71
C VAL A 174 -3.16 8.32 11.09
N ILE A 175 -3.55 7.32 11.88
CA ILE A 175 -3.76 5.94 11.39
C ILE A 175 -4.79 5.89 10.27
N ILE A 176 -5.91 6.59 10.43
CA ILE A 176 -6.97 6.63 9.40
C ILE A 176 -6.49 7.35 8.13
N VAL A 177 -5.74 8.43 8.26
CA VAL A 177 -5.16 9.12 7.10
C VAL A 177 -4.18 8.20 6.37
N LEU A 178 -3.29 7.51 7.09
CA LEU A 178 -2.36 6.54 6.48
C LEU A 178 -3.10 5.38 5.81
N PHE A 179 -4.16 4.88 6.44
CA PHE A 179 -4.99 3.82 5.87
C PHE A 179 -5.72 4.30 4.61
N ALA A 180 -6.24 5.54 4.60
CA ALA A 180 -6.84 6.14 3.41
C ALA A 180 -5.81 6.33 2.27
N ILE A 181 -4.58 6.74 2.59
CA ILE A 181 -3.47 6.81 1.62
C ILE A 181 -3.16 5.41 1.07
N LEU A 182 -3.12 4.39 1.92
CA LEU A 182 -2.90 3.01 1.48
C LEU A 182 -4.01 2.54 0.54
N MET A 183 -5.26 2.88 0.80
CA MET A 183 -6.38 2.59 -0.10
C MET A 183 -6.24 3.34 -1.43
N LEU A 184 -5.87 4.63 -1.40
CA LEU A 184 -5.61 5.40 -2.62
C LEU A 184 -4.47 4.80 -3.46
N ILE A 185 -3.38 4.38 -2.81
CA ILE A 185 -2.29 3.66 -3.49
C ILE A 185 -2.80 2.34 -4.06
N GLY A 186 -3.67 1.63 -3.33
CA GLY A 186 -4.30 0.40 -3.77
C GLY A 186 -5.19 0.56 -5.01
N THR A 187 -5.80 1.74 -5.23
CA THR A 187 -6.58 1.99 -6.46
C THR A 187 -5.71 2.03 -7.71
N LEU A 188 -4.41 2.33 -7.57
CA LEU A 188 -3.47 2.31 -8.69
C LEU A 188 -3.13 0.89 -9.16
N ASP A 189 -3.43 -0.15 -8.37
CA ASP A 189 -3.28 -1.55 -8.81
C ASP A 189 -4.26 -1.95 -9.91
N ILE A 190 -5.26 -1.13 -10.19
CA ILE A 190 -6.29 -1.44 -11.16
C ILE A 190 -5.70 -1.82 -12.53
N GLY A 191 -4.58 -1.19 -12.91
CA GLY A 191 -3.88 -1.47 -14.16
C GLY A 191 -3.21 -2.85 -14.24
N VAL A 192 -2.90 -3.45 -13.09
CA VAL A 192 -2.19 -4.74 -13.00
C VAL A 192 -2.97 -5.79 -12.20
N GLN A 193 -4.23 -5.51 -11.92
CA GLN A 193 -5.09 -6.39 -11.15
C GLN A 193 -5.38 -7.68 -11.91
N LYS A 194 -5.38 -8.79 -11.21
CA LYS A 194 -5.71 -10.09 -11.79
C LYS A 194 -7.22 -10.27 -11.86
N PHE A 195 -7.75 -10.49 -13.06
CA PHE A 195 -9.13 -10.92 -13.28
C PHE A 195 -9.21 -12.43 -13.32
N ILE A 196 -10.16 -13.00 -12.60
CA ILE A 196 -10.53 -14.40 -12.72
C ILE A 196 -11.79 -14.43 -13.56
N VAL A 197 -11.69 -14.87 -14.79
CA VAL A 197 -12.85 -15.23 -15.62
C VAL A 197 -13.25 -16.65 -15.23
N LEU A 198 -14.39 -16.78 -14.54
CA LEU A 198 -15.00 -18.06 -14.30
C LEU A 198 -15.63 -18.53 -15.60
N ASN A 199 -14.97 -19.41 -16.34
CA ASN A 199 -15.62 -20.13 -17.42
C ASN A 199 -16.48 -21.25 -16.83
N ASN A 200 -17.71 -21.41 -17.29
CA ASN A 200 -18.67 -22.42 -16.83
C ASN A 200 -18.28 -23.87 -17.21
N ASP A 201 -17.22 -24.07 -17.94
CA ASP A 201 -16.69 -25.39 -18.27
C ASP A 201 -15.60 -25.78 -17.28
N GLU A 202 -15.80 -26.91 -16.63
CA GLU A 202 -15.17 -27.44 -15.43
C GLU A 202 -13.62 -27.57 -15.43
N SER A 203 -12.88 -27.06 -16.37
CA SER A 203 -11.48 -27.46 -16.50
C SER A 203 -10.40 -26.39 -16.47
N GLU A 204 -10.64 -25.12 -16.72
CA GLU A 204 -9.55 -24.14 -16.70
C GLU A 204 -9.96 -22.73 -16.23
N ASN A 205 -9.37 -22.29 -15.14
CA ASN A 205 -9.45 -20.89 -14.67
C ASN A 205 -8.53 -20.01 -15.51
N TYR A 206 -9.04 -19.35 -16.52
CA TYR A 206 -8.29 -18.33 -17.24
C TYR A 206 -8.22 -17.06 -16.39
N SER A 207 -7.01 -16.63 -16.06
CA SER A 207 -6.80 -15.34 -15.41
C SER A 207 -6.35 -14.33 -16.45
N ILE A 208 -7.14 -13.27 -16.61
CA ILE A 208 -6.79 -12.09 -17.41
C ILE A 208 -6.23 -11.05 -16.44
N PHE A 209 -5.12 -10.40 -16.82
CA PHE A 209 -4.53 -9.32 -16.05
C PHE A 209 -4.97 -7.97 -16.65
N GLY A 210 -5.31 -7.04 -15.80
CA GLY A 210 -5.79 -5.71 -16.16
C GLY A 210 -7.22 -5.47 -15.72
N ALA A 211 -7.64 -4.21 -15.79
CA ALA A 211 -8.97 -3.80 -15.36
C ALA A 211 -9.96 -3.89 -16.52
N GLY A 212 -11.20 -4.30 -16.22
CA GLY A 212 -12.32 -4.20 -17.12
C GLY A 212 -13.04 -2.85 -17.06
N ILE A 213 -14.14 -2.72 -17.79
CA ILE A 213 -14.92 -1.48 -17.85
C ILE A 213 -15.53 -1.13 -16.49
N THR A 214 -15.97 -2.12 -15.70
CA THR A 214 -16.56 -1.90 -14.37
C THR A 214 -15.55 -1.28 -13.41
N GLU A 215 -14.34 -1.81 -13.39
CA GLU A 215 -13.27 -1.36 -12.50
C GLU A 215 -12.77 0.02 -12.88
N THR A 216 -12.59 0.30 -14.16
CA THR A 216 -12.08 1.61 -14.62
C THR A 216 -13.13 2.70 -14.50
N THR A 217 -14.41 2.37 -14.71
CA THR A 217 -15.48 3.37 -14.73
C THR A 217 -16.06 3.62 -13.33
N ILE A 218 -16.31 2.58 -12.55
CA ILE A 218 -16.97 2.68 -11.25
C ILE A 218 -16.00 2.41 -10.10
N GLY A 219 -15.24 1.32 -10.17
CA GLY A 219 -14.37 0.87 -9.09
C GLY A 219 -13.31 1.89 -8.72
N PHE A 220 -12.56 2.37 -9.69
CA PHE A 220 -11.47 3.34 -9.47
C PHE A 220 -11.95 4.60 -8.75
N TRP A 221 -12.97 5.27 -9.28
CA TRP A 221 -13.52 6.48 -8.67
C TRP A 221 -14.25 6.20 -7.35
N GLY A 222 -14.94 5.05 -7.27
CA GLY A 222 -15.63 4.61 -6.07
C GLY A 222 -14.68 4.38 -4.88
N TYR A 223 -13.54 3.75 -5.09
CA TYR A 223 -12.55 3.55 -4.03
C TYR A 223 -11.81 4.83 -3.64
N ILE A 224 -11.57 5.75 -4.60
CA ILE A 224 -11.07 7.09 -4.27
C ILE A 224 -12.07 7.83 -3.37
N ALA A 225 -13.35 7.82 -3.74
CA ALA A 225 -14.40 8.43 -2.92
C ALA A 225 -14.52 7.77 -1.54
N LEU A 226 -14.39 6.45 -1.45
CA LEU A 226 -14.37 5.71 -0.17
C LEU A 226 -13.25 6.19 0.75
N SER A 227 -12.05 6.41 0.21
CA SER A 227 -10.90 6.92 0.97
C SER A 227 -11.18 8.30 1.57
N VAL A 228 -11.79 9.19 0.80
CA VAL A 228 -12.19 10.53 1.26
C VAL A 228 -13.31 10.44 2.31
N ILE A 229 -14.35 9.64 2.05
CA ILE A 229 -15.46 9.41 2.97
C ILE A 229 -14.96 8.87 4.31
N MET A 230 -14.01 7.95 4.29
CA MET A 230 -13.41 7.38 5.50
C MET A 230 -12.72 8.46 6.37
N ILE A 231 -11.91 9.33 5.77
CA ILE A 231 -11.28 10.45 6.48
C ILE A 231 -12.35 11.35 7.10
N VAL A 232 -13.28 11.82 6.28
CA VAL A 232 -14.34 12.75 6.73
C VAL A 232 -15.19 12.13 7.84
N SER A 233 -15.60 10.88 7.69
CA SER A 233 -16.42 10.14 8.65
C SER A 233 -15.73 9.99 10.01
N VAL A 234 -14.45 9.63 10.03
CA VAL A 234 -13.71 9.47 11.29
C VAL A 234 -13.45 10.82 11.95
N PHE A 235 -13.08 11.85 11.21
CA PHE A 235 -12.91 13.20 11.79
C PHE A 235 -14.23 13.72 12.39
N LYS A 236 -15.35 13.48 11.71
CA LYS A 236 -16.68 13.82 12.23
C LYS A 236 -17.02 12.99 13.47
N ALA A 237 -16.77 11.69 13.45
CA ALA A 237 -16.99 10.81 14.60
C ALA A 237 -16.21 11.29 15.83
N ILE A 238 -14.92 11.62 15.67
CA ILE A 238 -14.08 12.17 16.76
C ILE A 238 -14.64 13.50 17.29
N LYS A 239 -15.11 14.38 16.41
CA LYS A 239 -15.73 15.66 16.81
C LYS A 239 -17.00 15.44 17.61
N GLU A 240 -17.90 14.55 17.18
CA GLU A 240 -19.13 14.24 17.88
C GLU A 240 -18.89 13.44 19.17
N PHE A 241 -17.86 12.60 19.20
CA PHE A 241 -17.42 11.91 20.42
C PHE A 241 -17.01 12.89 21.52
N LYS A 242 -16.21 13.91 21.17
CA LYS A 242 -15.83 14.99 22.13
C LYS A 242 -17.03 15.77 22.67
N LYS A 243 -18.13 15.81 21.93
CA LYS A 243 -19.41 16.45 22.34
C LYS A 243 -20.32 15.50 23.13
N GLY A 244 -19.93 14.24 23.35
CA GLY A 244 -20.73 13.24 24.04
C GLY A 244 -21.93 12.72 23.26
N ARG A 245 -22.00 12.93 21.93
CA ARG A 245 -23.14 12.58 21.08
C ARG A 245 -22.99 11.18 20.48
N THR A 246 -23.14 10.13 21.27
CA THR A 246 -22.88 8.73 20.90
C THR A 246 -23.64 8.27 19.64
N LYS A 247 -24.91 8.61 19.51
CA LYS A 247 -25.71 8.26 18.30
C LYS A 247 -25.11 8.84 17.01
N LYS A 248 -24.58 10.07 17.05
CA LYS A 248 -23.95 10.71 15.89
C LYS A 248 -22.57 10.12 15.59
N VAL A 249 -21.86 9.64 16.59
CA VAL A 249 -20.60 8.91 16.42
C VAL A 249 -20.84 7.62 15.64
N ILE A 250 -21.80 6.80 16.11
CA ILE A 250 -22.16 5.54 15.45
C ILE A 250 -22.62 5.82 14.01
N GLY A 251 -23.50 6.78 13.79
CA GLY A 251 -23.95 7.16 12.45
C GLY A 251 -22.81 7.59 11.54
N SER A 252 -21.82 8.34 12.05
CA SER A 252 -20.66 8.75 11.26
C SER A 252 -19.77 7.56 10.87
N ILE A 253 -19.56 6.58 11.76
CA ILE A 253 -18.75 5.39 11.49
C ILE A 253 -19.47 4.47 10.47
N LEU A 254 -20.78 4.30 10.60
CA LEU A 254 -21.57 3.42 9.72
C LEU A 254 -21.66 3.93 8.27
N VAL A 255 -21.35 5.20 8.00
CA VAL A 255 -21.29 5.72 6.62
C VAL A 255 -20.26 4.97 5.78
N VAL A 256 -19.12 4.57 6.36
CA VAL A 256 -18.03 3.90 5.62
C VAL A 256 -18.45 2.51 5.12
N PRO A 257 -18.87 1.56 5.99
CA PRO A 257 -19.36 0.27 5.51
C PRO A 257 -20.63 0.39 4.67
N GLY A 258 -21.50 1.33 4.97
CA GLY A 258 -22.68 1.59 4.14
C GLY A 258 -22.34 2.01 2.72
N TYR A 259 -21.38 2.92 2.56
CA TYR A 259 -20.88 3.30 1.23
C TYR A 259 -20.20 2.13 0.51
N LEU A 260 -19.38 1.36 1.22
CA LEU A 260 -18.68 0.19 0.63
C LEU A 260 -19.69 -0.83 0.08
N VAL A 261 -20.70 -1.18 0.88
CA VAL A 261 -21.76 -2.09 0.43
C VAL A 261 -22.50 -1.51 -0.78
N SER A 262 -22.85 -0.21 -0.75
CA SER A 262 -23.52 0.46 -1.88
C SER A 262 -22.64 0.44 -3.14
N LEU A 263 -21.33 0.69 -3.01
CA LEU A 263 -20.38 0.64 -4.14
C LEU A 263 -20.33 -0.75 -4.74
N LEU A 264 -20.20 -1.79 -3.92
CA LEU A 264 -20.15 -3.18 -4.39
C LEU A 264 -21.46 -3.59 -5.09
N LEU A 265 -22.61 -3.16 -4.57
CA LEU A 265 -23.91 -3.41 -5.20
C LEU A 265 -24.03 -2.69 -6.55
N VAL A 266 -23.53 -1.46 -6.65
CA VAL A 266 -23.51 -0.69 -7.91
C VAL A 266 -22.59 -1.36 -8.93
N MET A 267 -21.40 -1.78 -8.53
CA MET A 267 -20.46 -2.50 -9.40
C MET A 267 -21.07 -3.83 -9.90
N LEU A 268 -21.67 -4.60 -8.98
CA LEU A 268 -22.35 -5.84 -9.33
C LEU A 268 -23.51 -5.61 -10.29
N GLY A 269 -24.38 -4.65 -10.00
CA GLY A 269 -25.53 -4.30 -10.85
C GLY A 269 -25.10 -3.80 -12.23
N PHE A 270 -24.04 -2.98 -12.29
CA PHE A 270 -23.48 -2.51 -13.57
C PHE A 270 -22.93 -3.68 -14.39
N ASN A 271 -22.21 -4.59 -13.77
CA ASN A 271 -21.69 -5.77 -14.44
C ASN A 271 -22.82 -6.66 -14.97
N LEU A 272 -23.80 -7.04 -14.13
CA LEU A 272 -24.89 -7.94 -14.50
C LEU A 272 -25.80 -7.34 -15.57
N ILE A 273 -26.12 -6.05 -15.50
CA ILE A 273 -27.12 -5.42 -16.39
C ILE A 273 -26.47 -4.85 -17.64
N PHE A 274 -25.32 -4.18 -17.50
CA PHE A 274 -24.70 -3.43 -18.58
C PHE A 274 -23.61 -4.23 -19.31
N VAL A 275 -22.71 -4.87 -18.55
CA VAL A 275 -21.57 -5.59 -19.16
C VAL A 275 -22.03 -6.92 -19.74
N ASN A 276 -22.68 -7.78 -18.95
CA ASN A 276 -23.10 -9.12 -19.37
C ASN A 276 -24.13 -9.12 -20.52
N SER A 277 -24.82 -8.00 -20.75
CA SER A 277 -25.76 -7.89 -21.90
C SER A 277 -25.05 -7.98 -23.26
N ASN A 278 -23.82 -7.49 -23.36
CA ASN A 278 -22.96 -7.55 -24.55
C ASN A 278 -21.49 -7.44 -24.15
N GLU A 279 -20.97 -8.47 -23.50
CA GLU A 279 -19.65 -8.48 -22.86
C GLU A 279 -18.54 -8.23 -23.88
N LEU A 280 -18.59 -8.89 -25.03
CA LEU A 280 -17.58 -8.75 -26.08
C LEU A 280 -17.41 -7.31 -26.56
N ASP A 281 -18.50 -6.59 -26.83
CA ASP A 281 -18.40 -5.20 -27.29
C ASP A 281 -17.97 -4.26 -26.18
N LYS A 282 -18.39 -4.48 -24.93
CA LYS A 282 -18.09 -3.63 -23.80
C LYS A 282 -16.65 -3.80 -23.32
N GLU A 283 -16.17 -5.04 -23.26
CA GLU A 283 -14.82 -5.39 -22.82
C GLU A 283 -13.79 -5.47 -23.95
N LYS A 284 -14.21 -5.31 -25.22
CA LYS A 284 -13.36 -5.42 -26.41
C LYS A 284 -12.03 -4.68 -26.26
N LYS A 285 -12.07 -3.42 -25.85
CA LYS A 285 -10.87 -2.59 -25.68
C LYS A 285 -9.89 -3.19 -24.65
N TYR A 286 -10.41 -3.74 -23.57
CA TYR A 286 -9.59 -4.32 -22.48
C TYR A 286 -9.02 -5.67 -22.89
N ILE A 287 -9.79 -6.46 -23.62
CA ILE A 287 -9.37 -7.75 -24.18
C ILE A 287 -8.28 -7.52 -25.24
N GLU A 288 -8.47 -6.56 -26.16
CA GLU A 288 -7.46 -6.19 -27.17
C GLU A 288 -6.14 -5.74 -26.52
N ASN A 289 -6.21 -4.90 -25.48
CA ASN A 289 -5.02 -4.48 -24.73
C ASN A 289 -4.29 -5.67 -24.12
N ASN A 290 -5.03 -6.64 -23.56
CA ASN A 290 -4.47 -7.83 -22.95
C ASN A 290 -3.78 -8.72 -23.99
N ILE A 291 -4.43 -8.94 -25.14
CA ILE A 291 -3.88 -9.70 -26.26
C ILE A 291 -2.59 -9.02 -26.76
N ASN A 292 -2.61 -7.70 -26.98
CA ASN A 292 -1.46 -6.97 -27.46
C ASN A 292 -0.28 -7.00 -26.50
N ASN A 293 -0.54 -6.81 -25.21
CA ASN A 293 0.49 -6.92 -24.17
C ASN A 293 1.09 -8.33 -24.10
N THR A 294 0.26 -9.35 -24.26
CA THR A 294 0.70 -10.74 -24.31
C THR A 294 1.56 -11.01 -25.55
N LYS A 295 1.15 -10.54 -26.73
CA LYS A 295 1.95 -10.61 -27.96
C LYS A 295 3.33 -9.98 -27.78
N ILE A 296 3.37 -8.78 -27.23
CA ILE A 296 4.63 -8.06 -26.94
C ILE A 296 5.51 -8.86 -25.97
N ALA A 297 4.93 -9.35 -24.88
CA ALA A 297 5.67 -10.09 -23.84
C ALA A 297 6.30 -11.38 -24.36
N TYR A 298 5.62 -12.07 -25.28
CA TYR A 298 6.13 -13.29 -25.90
C TYR A 298 6.87 -13.08 -27.22
N GLY A 299 7.03 -11.83 -27.68
CA GLY A 299 7.68 -11.51 -28.96
C GLY A 299 6.93 -12.05 -30.17
N ILE A 300 5.61 -12.22 -30.07
CA ILE A 300 4.79 -12.76 -31.15
C ILE A 300 4.45 -11.61 -32.12
N ASN A 301 5.17 -11.52 -33.23
CA ASN A 301 4.80 -10.70 -34.38
C ASN A 301 3.97 -11.54 -35.31
N ILE A 302 2.65 -11.36 -35.28
CA ILE A 302 1.77 -11.90 -36.29
C ILE A 302 1.60 -10.78 -37.35
N ASP A 303 2.28 -10.92 -38.46
CA ASP A 303 1.91 -10.15 -39.67
C ASP A 303 0.54 -10.64 -40.09
N GLU A 304 -0.44 -9.74 -40.17
CA GLU A 304 -1.73 -10.06 -40.81
C GLU A 304 -1.46 -10.38 -42.26
N VAL A 305 -1.37 -11.66 -42.56
CA VAL A 305 -1.41 -12.08 -43.98
C VAL A 305 -2.86 -11.93 -44.40
N ASN A 306 -3.14 -10.87 -45.15
CA ASN A 306 -4.38 -10.80 -45.89
C ASN A 306 -4.37 -11.97 -46.87
N VAL A 307 -5.03 -13.05 -46.52
CA VAL A 307 -5.36 -14.10 -47.48
C VAL A 307 -6.37 -13.47 -48.40
N GLN A 308 -5.88 -12.88 -49.48
CA GLN A 308 -6.74 -12.56 -50.63
C GLN A 308 -7.37 -13.88 -51.05
N ASP A 309 -8.70 -13.84 -51.15
CA ASP A 309 -9.50 -14.98 -51.62
C ASP A 309 -8.78 -15.56 -52.88
N GLY A 310 -8.07 -16.65 -52.64
CA GLY A 310 -7.34 -17.34 -53.69
C GLY A 310 -8.41 -17.79 -54.68
N GLY A 311 -8.36 -17.21 -55.89
CA GLY A 311 -9.29 -17.54 -56.95
C GLY A 311 -9.47 -19.07 -57.02
N THR A 312 -10.60 -19.51 -57.52
CA THR A 312 -10.99 -20.93 -57.66
C THR A 312 -9.77 -21.76 -58.04
N ILE A 313 -9.37 -22.68 -57.13
CA ILE A 313 -8.29 -23.64 -57.38
C ILE A 313 -8.66 -24.39 -58.65
N THR A 314 -7.90 -24.15 -59.71
CA THR A 314 -8.10 -24.85 -60.97
C THR A 314 -7.38 -26.21 -60.96
N GLN A 315 -7.84 -27.15 -61.80
CA GLN A 315 -7.24 -28.48 -61.88
C GLN A 315 -5.74 -28.42 -62.27
N ASN A 316 -5.29 -27.32 -62.90
CA ASN A 316 -3.90 -27.09 -63.21
C ASN A 316 -3.07 -26.74 -61.97
N ASP A 317 -3.63 -25.99 -61.03
CA ASP A 317 -2.96 -25.64 -59.75
C ASP A 317 -2.69 -26.85 -58.88
N ILE A 318 -3.55 -27.88 -59.04
CA ILE A 318 -3.38 -29.16 -58.31
C ILE A 318 -2.29 -30.02 -58.98
N THR A 319 -2.19 -30.00 -60.29
CA THR A 319 -1.20 -30.80 -61.05
C THR A 319 0.22 -30.24 -60.97
N GLU A 320 0.40 -28.91 -60.85
CA GLU A 320 1.72 -28.29 -60.66
C GLU A 320 2.31 -28.45 -59.24
N ASN A 321 1.50 -28.81 -58.24
CA ASN A 321 1.94 -28.93 -56.82
C ASN A 321 1.95 -30.38 -56.30
N ILE A 322 1.91 -31.41 -57.21
CA ILE A 322 1.94 -32.83 -56.88
C ILE A 322 3.32 -33.48 -57.08
N ASP A 323 4.34 -32.74 -57.54
CA ASP A 323 5.70 -33.28 -57.65
C ASP A 323 6.55 -33.10 -56.38
#